data_dd34aa14ad3e4168013a4af2daaf8ff8
#
_entry.id   dd34aa14ad3e4168013a4af2daaf8ff8
#
_cell.length_a   1.000
_cell.length_b   1.000
_cell.length_c   1.000
_cell.angle_alpha   90.00
_cell.angle_beta   90.00
_cell.angle_gamma   90.00
#
_symmetry.space_group_name_H-M   'P 1'
#
loop_
_entity.id
_entity.type
_entity.pdbx_description
1 polymer ?
#
loop_
_entity_poly.entity_id
_entity_poly.type
_entity_poly.pdbx_seq_one_letter_code
_entity_poly.pdbx_strand_id
1 'polypeptide(L)'
;MYKDRQLQIQFFEDEGSLQKAGTECQGYAEASSTQGMTPAKSANIANSCDLMEKIVSKGNLRKAYAKVKSNKGSAGVDRMSANEMHDYFKNNVNELIHQVQKGSYIPSPVLRKEIPKPEKGKVRKLGIPTVVDRVVQQAIVLQLSPMFEPRFHDSSYGFRPARSAHDALYACKRNVDEGYVWVVDMDLEKFFDAVCQSKLIQIISETVCDGRVVSLISKYLNAGVMVNGELEETKVGVPQGGPLSPLLSNVVLNELDWELDRRGHRFVRYADDCMISCKSKKAAQRTLESIARCIEGILRLKVNGEKTTVAYFNQVKYLGYAFCSREGECRFRVHPKSIAKMKDEVRELTDRSKAIPNEVRPVMVTDFVRGWVNYFKLADMKALLRDMDMWMRRRIRMCCWKQWKRIRTRFKMLKKCGIGESTAWMYANTRKAYWRIAKSPIMQRAIKTEQLARKGYLFFSTQYGKVHVS
;
A
#
# COMPACT_ATOMS: atom_id res chain seq x y z
N MET A 1 -10.65 35.44 23.82
CA MET A 1 -11.86 34.68 23.46
C MET A 1 -12.47 35.07 22.08
N TYR A 2 -12.68 36.36 21.72
CA TYR A 2 -13.26 36.70 20.42
C TYR A 2 -12.27 36.48 19.24
N LYS A 3 -10.99 36.82 19.41
CA LYS A 3 -9.96 36.59 18.39
C LYS A 3 -9.68 35.09 18.13
N ASP A 4 -9.76 34.28 19.17
CA ASP A 4 -9.53 32.82 19.03
C ASP A 4 -10.67 32.11 18.30
N ARG A 5 -11.91 32.54 18.46
CA ARG A 5 -13.05 32.02 17.70
C ARG A 5 -13.00 32.38 16.21
N GLN A 6 -12.60 33.61 15.85
CA GLN A 6 -12.41 33.97 14.44
C GLN A 6 -11.27 33.20 13.78
N LEU A 7 -10.18 32.94 14.50
CA LEU A 7 -9.05 32.14 14.00
C LEU A 7 -9.41 30.65 13.82
N GLN A 8 -10.34 30.12 14.62
CA GLN A 8 -10.85 28.76 14.47
C GLN A 8 -11.78 28.59 13.28
N ILE A 9 -12.63 29.59 13.02
CA ILE A 9 -13.53 29.63 11.85
C ILE A 9 -12.71 29.66 10.55
N GLN A 10 -11.65 30.47 10.46
CA GLN A 10 -10.75 30.52 9.30
C GLN A 10 -10.03 29.19 8.98
N PHE A 11 -9.95 28.24 9.92
CA PHE A 11 -9.36 26.94 9.62
C PHE A 11 -10.21 26.11 8.64
N PHE A 12 -11.51 26.33 8.58
CA PHE A 12 -12.46 25.57 7.75
C PHE A 12 -13.10 26.36 6.60
N GLU A 13 -13.04 27.70 6.58
CA GLU A 13 -13.70 28.54 5.56
C GLU A 13 -13.14 28.33 4.14
N ASP A 14 -11.93 27.80 3.98
CA ASP A 14 -11.30 27.50 2.68
C ASP A 14 -11.53 26.07 2.18
N GLU A 15 -12.37 25.24 2.81
CA GLU A 15 -12.66 23.89 2.33
C GLU A 15 -13.30 23.87 0.92
N GLY A 16 -14.00 24.93 0.53
CA GLY A 16 -14.61 25.07 -0.80
C GLY A 16 -13.62 25.26 -1.96
N SER A 17 -12.41 25.74 -1.71
CA SER A 17 -11.39 25.98 -2.73
C SER A 17 -10.47 24.75 -2.96
N LEU A 18 -10.33 23.87 -1.98
CA LEU A 18 -9.48 22.66 -2.09
C LEU A 18 -10.14 21.52 -2.88
N GLN A 19 -11.47 21.49 -3.02
CA GLN A 19 -12.17 20.49 -3.84
C GLN A 19 -12.01 20.70 -5.36
N LYS A 20 -11.58 21.89 -5.81
CA LYS A 20 -11.34 22.20 -7.25
C LYS A 20 -9.91 21.98 -7.72
N ALA A 21 -8.95 21.75 -6.83
CA ALA A 21 -7.53 21.57 -7.17
C ALA A 21 -7.12 20.11 -7.39
N GLY A 22 -8.07 19.18 -7.45
CA GLY A 22 -7.83 17.73 -7.52
C GLY A 22 -7.71 17.12 -8.91
N THR A 23 -7.60 17.93 -9.99
CA THR A 23 -7.50 17.37 -11.34
C THR A 23 -6.72 18.33 -12.24
N GLU A 24 -5.39 18.31 -12.15
CA GLU A 24 -4.50 18.71 -13.24
C GLU A 24 -3.05 18.38 -12.87
N CYS A 25 -2.60 17.21 -13.31
CA CYS A 25 -1.17 16.93 -13.47
C CYS A 25 -0.75 17.50 -14.82
N GLN A 26 -0.30 18.74 -14.86
CA GLN A 26 0.40 19.28 -16.03
C GLN A 26 1.88 18.98 -15.93
N GLY A 27 2.42 18.50 -17.06
CA GLY A 27 3.80 18.12 -17.24
C GLY A 27 4.78 19.31 -17.07
N TYR A 28 5.94 18.97 -16.57
CA TYR A 28 7.10 19.86 -16.66
C TYR A 28 8.03 19.36 -17.76
N ALA A 29 8.27 20.29 -18.69
CA ALA A 29 9.17 20.16 -19.81
C ALA A 29 10.64 20.10 -19.36
N GLU A 30 11.43 19.43 -20.18
CA GLU A 30 12.87 19.30 -20.12
C GLU A 30 13.60 20.66 -20.13
N ALA A 31 14.60 20.80 -19.29
CA ALA A 31 15.72 21.70 -19.56
C ALA A 31 17.03 21.05 -19.12
N SER A 32 17.82 20.67 -20.10
CA SER A 32 19.20 20.26 -19.96
C SER A 32 20.07 21.48 -19.65
N SER A 33 20.98 21.37 -18.68
CA SER A 33 22.35 21.89 -18.82
C SER A 33 23.24 21.47 -17.64
N THR A 34 24.31 20.84 -17.99
CA THR A 34 25.53 20.56 -17.23
C THR A 34 26.18 21.85 -16.71
N GLN A 35 26.52 21.91 -15.41
CA GLN A 35 27.77 22.50 -14.93
C GLN A 35 27.99 22.33 -13.42
N GLY A 36 29.18 21.85 -13.08
CA GLY A 36 30.04 22.28 -11.98
C GLY A 36 29.58 22.09 -10.54
N MET A 37 30.08 21.05 -9.90
CA MET A 37 30.06 20.86 -8.42
C MET A 37 30.89 21.90 -7.72
N THR A 38 30.31 22.64 -6.78
CA THR A 38 30.99 23.21 -5.60
C THR A 38 30.05 23.09 -4.39
N PRO A 39 30.53 22.79 -3.16
CA PRO A 39 29.69 22.41 -2.06
C PRO A 39 29.04 23.61 -1.36
N ALA A 40 27.75 23.80 -1.52
CA ALA A 40 26.97 24.78 -0.76
C ALA A 40 26.68 24.25 0.66
N LYS A 41 27.65 24.38 1.58
CA LYS A 41 27.49 24.01 3.00
C LYS A 41 26.91 25.10 3.90
N SER A 42 26.60 26.29 3.42
CA SER A 42 26.28 27.44 4.28
C SER A 42 24.84 27.98 4.19
N ALA A 43 24.03 27.58 3.20
CA ALA A 43 22.68 28.14 3.02
C ALA A 43 21.56 27.42 3.77
N ASN A 44 21.81 26.22 4.33
CA ASN A 44 20.76 25.37 4.93
C ASN A 44 20.60 25.54 6.46
N ILE A 45 21.49 26.25 7.15
CA ILE A 45 21.47 26.34 8.64
C ILE A 45 20.44 27.36 9.13
N ALA A 46 20.21 28.44 8.40
CA ALA A 46 19.26 29.48 8.81
C ALA A 46 17.76 29.07 8.70
N ASN A 47 17.43 28.09 7.86
CA ASN A 47 16.06 27.65 7.64
C ASN A 47 15.59 26.51 8.57
N SER A 48 16.44 25.99 9.46
CA SER A 48 16.16 24.79 10.26
C SER A 48 15.55 25.11 11.63
N CYS A 49 15.71 26.32 12.16
CA CYS A 49 15.18 26.69 13.48
C CYS A 49 13.65 26.84 13.52
N ASP A 50 12.99 27.00 12.38
CA ASP A 50 11.55 27.24 12.28
C ASP A 50 10.76 25.98 11.81
N LEU A 51 11.35 24.79 11.93
CA LEU A 51 10.70 23.58 11.41
C LEU A 51 9.45 23.22 12.19
N MET A 52 9.47 23.36 13.51
CA MET A 52 8.29 23.15 14.35
C MET A 52 7.16 24.10 13.96
N GLU A 53 7.43 25.36 13.72
CA GLU A 53 6.47 26.38 13.28
C GLU A 53 5.86 26.02 11.93
N LYS A 54 6.67 25.51 11.00
CA LYS A 54 6.17 25.02 9.71
C LYS A 54 5.27 23.81 9.88
N ILE A 55 5.62 22.85 10.75
CA ILE A 55 4.82 21.65 11.04
C ILE A 55 3.43 22.04 11.55
N VAL A 56 3.36 22.92 12.54
CA VAL A 56 2.09 23.32 13.16
C VAL A 56 1.40 24.48 12.47
N SER A 57 1.95 25.00 11.36
CA SER A 57 1.29 26.03 10.57
C SER A 57 -0.11 25.59 10.15
N LYS A 58 -1.08 26.52 10.18
CA LYS A 58 -2.47 26.21 9.81
C LYS A 58 -2.60 25.60 8.41
N GLY A 59 -1.81 26.09 7.46
CA GLY A 59 -1.79 25.56 6.10
C GLY A 59 -1.30 24.10 6.03
N ASN A 60 -0.26 23.75 6.79
CA ASN A 60 0.26 22.38 6.84
C ASN A 60 -0.69 21.43 7.58
N LEU A 61 -1.26 21.87 8.71
CA LEU A 61 -2.24 21.08 9.46
C LEU A 61 -3.52 20.83 8.66
N ARG A 62 -3.99 21.80 7.85
CA ARG A 62 -5.12 21.58 6.91
C ARG A 62 -4.82 20.49 5.88
N LYS A 63 -3.63 20.53 5.27
CA LYS A 63 -3.20 19.50 4.31
C LYS A 63 -3.12 18.12 4.98
N ALA A 64 -2.55 18.05 6.18
CA ALA A 64 -2.46 16.83 6.97
C ALA A 64 -3.85 16.29 7.35
N TYR A 65 -4.74 17.15 7.82
CA TYR A 65 -6.13 16.84 8.14
C TYR A 65 -6.87 16.26 6.92
N ALA A 66 -6.82 16.94 5.77
CA ALA A 66 -7.47 16.48 4.54
C ALA A 66 -6.98 15.09 4.11
N LYS A 67 -5.67 14.83 4.22
CA LYS A 67 -5.09 13.53 3.89
C LYS A 67 -5.53 12.43 4.85
N VAL A 68 -5.59 12.70 6.16
CA VAL A 68 -6.08 11.74 7.16
C VAL A 68 -7.57 11.46 6.98
N LYS A 69 -8.39 12.50 6.73
CA LYS A 69 -9.84 12.38 6.45
C LYS A 69 -10.11 11.51 5.21
N SER A 70 -9.35 11.72 4.12
CA SER A 70 -9.52 10.94 2.88
C SER A 70 -9.20 9.45 3.06
N ASN A 71 -8.31 9.09 3.97
CA ASN A 71 -7.91 7.71 4.22
C ASN A 71 -8.96 6.89 5.00
N LYS A 72 -9.96 7.52 5.62
CA LYS A 72 -11.06 6.87 6.35
C LYS A 72 -10.60 5.76 7.30
N GLY A 73 -9.48 5.97 8.01
CA GLY A 73 -8.89 4.97 8.90
C GLY A 73 -9.74 4.70 10.15
N SER A 74 -9.53 3.54 10.78
CA SER A 74 -10.21 3.14 12.02
C SER A 74 -9.87 4.07 13.19
N ALA A 75 -10.75 4.15 14.19
CA ALA A 75 -10.51 4.86 15.46
C ALA A 75 -9.33 4.28 16.24
N GLY A 76 -8.64 5.11 17.02
CA GLY A 76 -7.58 4.74 17.95
C GLY A 76 -8.11 4.32 19.32
N VAL A 77 -7.27 4.48 20.37
CA VAL A 77 -7.64 4.16 21.76
C VAL A 77 -8.76 5.06 22.31
N ASP A 78 -8.87 6.28 21.79
CA ASP A 78 -9.89 7.26 22.10
C ASP A 78 -11.26 6.97 21.47
N ARG A 79 -11.34 5.97 20.60
CA ARG A 79 -12.52 5.59 19.81
C ARG A 79 -13.06 6.71 18.90
N MET A 80 -12.36 7.83 18.75
CA MET A 80 -12.74 8.92 17.87
C MET A 80 -12.67 8.47 16.42
N SER A 81 -13.75 8.62 15.68
CA SER A 81 -13.82 8.33 14.24
C SER A 81 -13.28 9.50 13.41
N ALA A 82 -12.93 9.25 12.14
CA ALA A 82 -12.53 10.30 11.22
C ALA A 82 -13.65 11.32 10.91
N ASN A 83 -14.91 10.98 11.18
CA ASN A 83 -16.05 11.90 11.01
C ASN A 83 -16.13 12.91 12.18
N GLU A 84 -15.84 12.48 13.41
CA GLU A 84 -15.87 13.33 14.61
C GLU A 84 -14.64 14.25 14.69
N MET A 85 -13.61 13.97 13.90
CA MET A 85 -12.38 14.77 13.82
C MET A 85 -12.65 16.24 13.50
N HIS A 86 -13.71 16.54 12.72
CA HIS A 86 -14.06 17.91 12.35
C HIS A 86 -14.39 18.77 13.60
N ASP A 87 -15.26 18.26 14.46
CA ASP A 87 -15.71 18.98 15.65
C ASP A 87 -14.57 19.14 16.68
N TYR A 88 -13.73 18.13 16.79
CA TYR A 88 -12.54 18.21 17.64
C TYR A 88 -11.61 19.35 17.18
N PHE A 89 -11.22 19.38 15.89
CA PHE A 89 -10.29 20.40 15.38
C PHE A 89 -10.90 21.80 15.37
N LYS A 90 -12.22 21.93 15.17
CA LYS A 90 -12.93 23.21 15.27
C LYS A 90 -12.76 23.85 16.66
N ASN A 91 -12.74 23.04 17.71
CA ASN A 91 -12.72 23.52 19.08
C ASN A 91 -11.32 23.55 19.71
N ASN A 92 -10.40 22.65 19.29
CA ASN A 92 -9.15 22.40 20.00
C ASN A 92 -7.88 22.67 19.20
N VAL A 93 -7.95 23.11 17.94
CA VAL A 93 -6.77 23.25 17.06
C VAL A 93 -5.72 24.21 17.62
N ASN A 94 -6.11 25.33 18.22
CA ASN A 94 -5.15 26.31 18.77
C ASN A 94 -4.44 25.76 20.01
N GLU A 95 -5.15 25.03 20.86
CA GLU A 95 -4.56 24.36 22.01
C GLU A 95 -3.58 23.27 21.58
N LEU A 96 -3.94 22.46 20.59
CA LEU A 96 -3.06 21.46 20.00
C LEU A 96 -1.76 22.09 19.45
N ILE A 97 -1.89 23.20 18.69
CA ILE A 97 -0.73 23.94 18.16
C ILE A 97 0.18 24.38 19.31
N HIS A 98 -0.40 25.00 20.34
CA HIS A 98 0.35 25.50 21.47
C HIS A 98 1.08 24.38 22.25
N GLN A 99 0.39 23.25 22.50
CA GLN A 99 0.99 22.08 23.16
C GLN A 99 2.15 21.49 22.36
N VAL A 100 1.99 21.36 21.03
CA VAL A 100 3.04 20.83 20.16
C VAL A 100 4.24 21.79 20.10
N GLN A 101 4.01 23.11 19.98
CA GLN A 101 5.08 24.11 19.94
C GLN A 101 5.87 24.18 21.24
N LYS A 102 5.18 24.13 22.39
CA LYS A 102 5.81 24.11 23.71
C LYS A 102 6.47 22.78 24.07
N GLY A 103 6.27 21.73 23.26
CA GLY A 103 6.76 20.41 23.57
C GLY A 103 6.02 19.73 24.73
N SER A 104 4.87 20.26 25.20
CA SER A 104 4.02 19.65 26.22
C SER A 104 3.06 18.58 25.66
N TYR A 105 2.93 18.48 24.34
CA TYR A 105 2.10 17.46 23.71
C TYR A 105 2.63 16.05 24.03
N ILE A 106 1.71 15.19 24.49
CA ILE A 106 1.98 13.79 24.81
C ILE A 106 1.16 12.94 23.85
N PRO A 107 1.81 12.19 22.92
CA PRO A 107 1.12 11.26 22.03
C PRO A 107 0.38 10.18 22.80
N SER A 108 -0.80 9.80 22.32
CA SER A 108 -1.55 8.67 22.88
C SER A 108 -0.92 7.34 22.47
N PRO A 109 -1.03 6.29 23.31
CA PRO A 109 -0.59 4.96 22.92
C PRO A 109 -1.36 4.45 21.69
N VAL A 110 -0.71 3.64 20.84
CA VAL A 110 -1.36 3.07 19.67
C VAL A 110 -2.21 1.86 20.05
N LEU A 111 -3.41 1.75 19.48
CA LEU A 111 -4.29 0.59 19.68
C LEU A 111 -3.78 -0.61 18.90
N ARG A 112 -3.47 -1.72 19.56
CA ARG A 112 -3.06 -2.98 18.93
C ARG A 112 -4.23 -3.62 18.17
N LYS A 113 -4.00 -3.92 16.89
CA LYS A 113 -4.90 -4.71 16.06
C LYS A 113 -4.13 -5.83 15.40
N GLU A 114 -4.54 -7.07 15.62
CA GLU A 114 -3.94 -8.24 14.97
C GLU A 114 -4.69 -8.56 13.68
N ILE A 115 -3.95 -8.70 12.57
CA ILE A 115 -4.48 -9.09 11.27
C ILE A 115 -3.85 -10.44 10.89
N PRO A 116 -4.65 -11.48 10.58
CA PRO A 116 -4.13 -12.76 10.15
C PRO A 116 -3.24 -12.64 8.90
N LYS A 117 -2.06 -13.26 8.92
CA LYS A 117 -1.25 -13.42 7.71
C LYS A 117 -1.80 -14.61 6.89
N PRO A 118 -1.50 -14.67 5.57
CA PRO A 118 -1.87 -15.83 4.74
C PRO A 118 -1.26 -17.15 5.23
N GLU A 119 -0.17 -17.09 5.97
CA GLU A 119 0.46 -18.24 6.63
C GLU A 119 -0.33 -18.59 7.90
N LYS A 120 -0.76 -19.84 8.01
CA LYS A 120 -1.54 -20.32 9.15
C LYS A 120 -0.82 -20.04 10.48
N GLY A 121 -1.54 -19.46 11.43
CA GLY A 121 -1.05 -19.18 12.77
C GLY A 121 -0.16 -17.94 12.92
N LYS A 122 0.15 -17.23 11.83
CA LYS A 122 0.90 -15.96 11.91
C LYS A 122 -0.03 -14.76 11.82
N VAL A 123 0.24 -13.75 12.65
CA VAL A 123 -0.50 -12.48 12.67
C VAL A 123 0.45 -11.32 12.34
N ARG A 124 -0.10 -10.25 11.79
CA ARG A 124 0.55 -8.94 11.67
C ARG A 124 0.00 -8.05 12.78
N LYS A 125 0.87 -7.53 13.60
CA LYS A 125 0.54 -6.62 14.68
C LYS A 125 0.54 -5.19 14.14
N LEU A 126 -0.64 -4.57 13.99
CA LEU A 126 -0.75 -3.15 13.63
C LEU A 126 -1.00 -2.33 14.89
N GLY A 127 -0.43 -1.13 14.93
CA GLY A 127 -0.74 -0.10 15.91
C GLY A 127 -1.57 1.00 15.25
N ILE A 128 -2.75 1.27 15.77
CA ILE A 128 -3.66 2.29 15.23
C ILE A 128 -3.54 3.53 16.13
N PRO A 129 -2.87 4.62 15.69
CA PRO A 129 -2.83 5.88 16.45
C PRO A 129 -4.20 6.55 16.50
N THR A 130 -4.43 7.44 17.44
CA THR A 130 -5.62 8.30 17.45
C THR A 130 -5.70 9.15 16.18
N VAL A 131 -6.87 9.67 15.88
CA VAL A 131 -7.05 10.51 14.68
C VAL A 131 -6.23 11.79 14.79
N VAL A 132 -6.15 12.38 16.00
CA VAL A 132 -5.35 13.57 16.27
C VAL A 132 -3.87 13.29 16.07
N ASP A 133 -3.34 12.21 16.63
CA ASP A 133 -1.95 11.79 16.43
C ASP A 133 -1.63 11.58 14.97
N ARG A 134 -2.54 10.97 14.20
CA ARG A 134 -2.35 10.81 12.74
C ARG A 134 -2.22 12.14 12.01
N VAL A 135 -2.98 13.18 12.42
CA VAL A 135 -2.86 14.50 11.80
C VAL A 135 -1.52 15.14 12.14
N VAL A 136 -1.08 15.08 13.41
CA VAL A 136 0.23 15.61 13.81
C VAL A 136 1.36 14.84 13.11
N GLN A 137 1.33 13.51 13.10
CA GLN A 137 2.31 12.69 12.38
C GLN A 137 2.33 13.02 10.88
N GLN A 138 1.15 13.19 10.26
CA GLN A 138 1.06 13.56 8.85
C GLN A 138 1.61 14.96 8.59
N ALA A 139 1.41 15.90 9.50
CA ALA A 139 1.99 17.25 9.42
C ALA A 139 3.52 17.20 9.49
N ILE A 140 4.10 16.36 10.36
CA ILE A 140 5.54 16.08 10.43
C ILE A 140 6.03 15.50 9.10
N VAL A 141 5.37 14.48 8.56
CA VAL A 141 5.75 13.82 7.30
C VAL A 141 5.76 14.81 6.14
N LEU A 142 4.79 15.72 6.05
CA LEU A 142 4.72 16.71 4.98
C LEU A 142 5.92 17.66 4.96
N GLN A 143 6.51 17.95 6.11
CA GLN A 143 7.68 18.82 6.23
C GLN A 143 9.01 18.05 6.14
N LEU A 144 9.07 16.84 6.70
CA LEU A 144 10.31 16.05 6.68
C LEU A 144 10.56 15.34 5.34
N SER A 145 9.51 14.89 4.64
CA SER A 145 9.69 14.17 3.37
C SER A 145 10.53 14.96 2.35
N PRO A 146 10.32 16.28 2.11
CA PRO A 146 11.15 17.04 1.19
C PRO A 146 12.62 17.16 1.64
N MET A 147 12.89 17.06 2.95
CA MET A 147 14.26 17.15 3.50
C MET A 147 15.03 15.85 3.31
N PHE A 148 14.35 14.69 3.46
CA PHE A 148 14.95 13.37 3.33
C PHE A 148 14.97 12.84 1.90
N GLU A 149 14.02 13.24 1.04
CA GLU A 149 13.87 12.72 -0.32
C GLU A 149 15.16 12.85 -1.17
N PRO A 150 15.90 13.98 -1.15
CA PRO A 150 17.15 14.11 -1.90
C PRO A 150 18.31 13.26 -1.35
N ARG A 151 18.17 12.73 -0.12
CA ARG A 151 19.19 11.91 0.56
C ARG A 151 18.97 10.41 0.34
N PHE A 152 17.76 10.02 -0.06
CA PHE A 152 17.44 8.62 -0.30
C PHE A 152 18.07 8.12 -1.60
N HIS A 153 18.66 6.95 -1.53
CA HIS A 153 19.28 6.30 -2.67
C HIS A 153 18.27 6.04 -3.82
N ASP A 154 18.74 6.13 -5.06
CA ASP A 154 17.89 5.99 -6.25
C ASP A 154 17.30 4.58 -6.43
N SER A 155 17.93 3.55 -5.90
CA SER A 155 17.44 2.17 -5.91
C SER A 155 16.37 1.88 -4.85
N SER A 156 15.96 2.88 -4.04
CA SER A 156 14.85 2.80 -3.07
C SER A 156 13.56 3.36 -3.68
N TYR A 157 12.49 2.57 -3.68
CA TYR A 157 11.22 2.91 -4.37
C TYR A 157 10.02 2.98 -3.45
N GLY A 158 10.00 2.22 -2.34
CA GLY A 158 8.84 2.13 -1.45
C GLY A 158 8.59 3.38 -0.63
N PHE A 159 7.32 3.80 -0.49
CA PHE A 159 6.88 4.93 0.33
C PHE A 159 7.49 6.29 -0.05
N ARG A 160 7.97 6.45 -1.26
CA ARG A 160 8.54 7.69 -1.78
C ARG A 160 7.60 8.37 -2.78
N PRO A 161 7.54 9.72 -2.81
CA PRO A 161 6.78 10.44 -3.81
C PRO A 161 7.33 10.17 -5.23
N ALA A 162 6.44 10.17 -6.22
CA ALA A 162 6.76 9.94 -7.63
C ALA A 162 7.50 8.63 -7.94
N ARG A 163 7.53 7.65 -7.02
CA ARG A 163 8.10 6.31 -7.22
C ARG A 163 7.05 5.24 -6.98
N SER A 164 7.06 4.20 -7.79
CA SER A 164 6.06 3.14 -7.77
C SER A 164 6.67 1.74 -7.69
N ALA A 165 5.83 0.75 -7.39
CA ALA A 165 6.20 -0.66 -7.48
C ALA A 165 6.59 -1.08 -8.91
N HIS A 166 6.01 -0.43 -9.92
CA HIS A 166 6.35 -0.68 -11.32
C HIS A 166 7.75 -0.21 -11.66
N ASP A 167 8.18 0.95 -11.14
CA ASP A 167 9.55 1.45 -11.34
C ASP A 167 10.59 0.51 -10.72
N ALA A 168 10.30 -0.01 -9.51
CA ALA A 168 11.12 -1.03 -8.88
C ALA A 168 11.23 -2.30 -9.73
N LEU A 169 10.12 -2.77 -10.31
CA LEU A 169 10.10 -3.93 -11.20
C LEU A 169 10.91 -3.69 -12.48
N TYR A 170 10.79 -2.51 -13.10
CA TYR A 170 11.60 -2.16 -14.27
C TYR A 170 13.10 -2.08 -13.93
N ALA A 171 13.47 -1.59 -12.75
CA ALA A 171 14.85 -1.62 -12.29
C ALA A 171 15.36 -3.07 -12.11
N CYS A 172 14.55 -3.96 -11.53
CA CYS A 172 14.89 -5.39 -11.46
C CYS A 172 15.06 -6.01 -12.85
N LYS A 173 14.15 -5.73 -13.78
CA LYS A 173 14.25 -6.20 -15.17
C LYS A 173 15.55 -5.76 -15.81
N ARG A 174 15.91 -4.49 -15.69
CA ARG A 174 17.15 -3.92 -16.23
C ARG A 174 18.39 -4.65 -15.68
N ASN A 175 18.44 -4.88 -14.36
CA ASN A 175 19.54 -5.63 -13.75
C ASN A 175 19.68 -7.05 -14.35
N VAL A 176 18.55 -7.74 -14.58
CA VAL A 176 18.55 -9.09 -15.18
C VAL A 176 19.01 -9.04 -16.65
N ASP A 177 18.51 -8.07 -17.43
CA ASP A 177 18.88 -7.89 -18.85
C ASP A 177 20.38 -7.54 -18.99
N GLU A 178 21.00 -6.87 -17.98
CA GLU A 178 22.44 -6.60 -17.87
C GLU A 178 23.26 -7.83 -17.41
N GLY A 179 22.63 -8.99 -17.22
CA GLY A 179 23.31 -10.24 -16.86
C GLY A 179 23.43 -10.51 -15.35
N TYR A 180 22.79 -9.70 -14.51
CA TYR A 180 22.75 -9.96 -13.05
C TYR A 180 21.57 -10.89 -12.71
N VAL A 181 21.74 -12.16 -13.02
CA VAL A 181 20.67 -13.18 -13.02
C VAL A 181 20.51 -13.93 -11.70
N TRP A 182 21.46 -13.80 -10.77
CA TRP A 182 21.37 -14.39 -9.43
C TRP A 182 20.92 -13.32 -8.43
N VAL A 183 19.92 -13.63 -7.64
CA VAL A 183 19.25 -12.69 -6.76
C VAL A 183 19.36 -13.16 -5.32
N VAL A 184 19.74 -12.25 -4.44
CA VAL A 184 19.52 -12.36 -3.00
C VAL A 184 18.19 -11.69 -2.71
N ASP A 185 17.16 -12.47 -2.40
CA ASP A 185 15.85 -11.99 -1.91
C ASP A 185 15.95 -11.93 -0.39
N MET A 186 16.09 -10.71 0.15
CA MET A 186 16.41 -10.47 1.54
C MET A 186 15.17 -10.00 2.31
N ASP A 187 14.81 -10.76 3.37
CA ASP A 187 13.72 -10.43 4.32
C ASP A 187 14.34 -10.10 5.69
N LEU A 188 13.94 -8.97 6.27
CA LEU A 188 14.36 -8.59 7.61
C LEU A 188 13.42 -9.16 8.67
N GLU A 189 13.98 -9.73 9.75
CA GLU A 189 13.15 -10.32 10.81
C GLU A 189 12.42 -9.23 11.59
N LYS A 190 11.08 -9.19 11.47
CA LYS A 190 10.20 -8.25 12.21
C LYS A 190 10.74 -6.82 12.20
N PHE A 191 11.17 -6.33 11.04
CA PHE A 191 11.86 -5.05 10.87
C PHE A 191 11.28 -3.93 11.75
N PHE A 192 9.98 -3.64 11.62
CA PHE A 192 9.34 -2.56 12.38
C PHE A 192 9.38 -2.75 13.90
N ASP A 193 9.35 -4.00 14.37
CA ASP A 193 9.40 -4.32 15.81
C ASP A 193 10.84 -4.32 16.35
N ALA A 194 11.86 -4.38 15.45
CA ALA A 194 13.26 -4.54 15.81
C ALA A 194 14.12 -3.27 15.65
N VAL A 195 13.60 -2.19 15.06
CA VAL A 195 14.35 -0.94 14.84
C VAL A 195 14.86 -0.38 16.17
N CYS A 196 16.17 -0.11 16.24
CA CYS A 196 16.80 0.55 17.38
C CYS A 196 16.42 2.04 17.38
N GLN A 197 15.55 2.46 18.33
CA GLN A 197 15.03 3.83 18.40
C GLN A 197 16.14 4.87 18.60
N SER A 198 17.14 4.60 19.44
CA SER A 198 18.26 5.52 19.66
C SER A 198 19.07 5.77 18.38
N LYS A 199 19.33 4.70 17.60
CA LYS A 199 20.01 4.83 16.30
C LYS A 199 19.16 5.62 15.29
N LEU A 200 17.87 5.35 15.22
CA LEU A 200 16.94 6.10 14.38
C LEU A 200 16.93 7.58 14.73
N ILE A 201 16.82 7.93 16.02
CA ILE A 201 16.84 9.33 16.49
C ILE A 201 18.18 9.98 16.15
N GLN A 202 19.30 9.29 16.31
CA GLN A 202 20.61 9.79 15.90
C GLN A 202 20.62 10.17 14.42
N ILE A 203 20.21 9.26 13.53
CA ILE A 203 20.18 9.52 12.07
C ILE A 203 19.26 10.71 11.74
N ILE A 204 18.10 10.80 12.40
CA ILE A 204 17.19 11.94 12.20
C ILE A 204 17.86 13.26 12.64
N SER A 205 18.55 13.28 13.77
CA SER A 205 19.20 14.47 14.32
C SER A 205 20.33 15.00 13.44
N GLU A 206 20.95 14.16 12.62
CA GLU A 206 21.96 14.58 11.63
C GLU A 206 21.36 15.43 10.50
N THR A 207 20.04 15.32 10.29
CA THR A 207 19.31 16.07 9.24
C THR A 207 18.40 17.13 9.80
N VAL A 208 17.75 16.83 10.92
CA VAL A 208 16.74 17.69 11.57
C VAL A 208 17.40 18.45 12.73
N CYS A 209 17.70 19.73 12.51
CA CYS A 209 18.37 20.58 13.50
C CYS A 209 17.40 21.11 14.58
N ASP A 210 16.08 20.99 14.42
CA ASP A 210 15.09 21.39 15.43
C ASP A 210 14.89 20.30 16.48
N GLY A 211 15.51 20.46 17.64
CA GLY A 211 15.42 19.49 18.74
C GLY A 211 14.00 19.24 19.25
N ARG A 212 13.07 20.22 19.09
CA ARG A 212 11.65 20.06 19.46
C ARG A 212 10.98 19.01 18.56
N VAL A 213 11.29 19.01 17.26
CA VAL A 213 10.77 18.03 16.29
C VAL A 213 11.35 16.65 16.58
N VAL A 214 12.65 16.54 16.84
CA VAL A 214 13.30 15.27 17.22
C VAL A 214 12.71 14.72 18.51
N SER A 215 12.50 15.57 19.51
CA SER A 215 11.85 15.20 20.78
C SER A 215 10.41 14.68 20.55
N LEU A 216 9.63 15.35 19.69
CA LEU A 216 8.27 14.93 19.35
C LEU A 216 8.25 13.56 18.66
N ILE A 217 9.18 13.32 17.75
CA ILE A 217 9.32 12.00 17.10
C ILE A 217 9.69 10.93 18.15
N SER A 218 10.62 11.24 19.06
CA SER A 218 10.99 10.33 20.16
C SER A 218 9.78 10.00 21.04
N LYS A 219 8.93 10.99 21.37
CA LYS A 219 7.69 10.77 22.12
C LYS A 219 6.73 9.83 21.37
N TYR A 220 6.59 9.96 20.04
CA TYR A 220 5.78 9.02 19.24
C TYR A 220 6.33 7.59 19.26
N LEU A 221 7.63 7.41 19.26
CA LEU A 221 8.26 6.09 19.35
C LEU A 221 8.03 5.43 20.71
N ASN A 222 7.98 6.23 21.77
CA ASN A 222 7.82 5.79 23.15
C ASN A 222 6.37 5.87 23.68
N ALA A 223 5.40 6.22 22.84
CA ALA A 223 4.01 6.39 23.26
C ALA A 223 3.33 5.11 23.81
N GLY A 224 3.94 3.95 23.60
CA GLY A 224 3.42 2.66 24.04
C GLY A 224 2.32 2.10 23.13
N VAL A 225 1.90 0.90 23.48
CA VAL A 225 0.88 0.15 22.75
C VAL A 225 -0.19 -0.33 23.71
N MET A 226 -1.45 -0.04 23.41
CA MET A 226 -2.59 -0.53 24.17
C MET A 226 -2.99 -1.92 23.66
N VAL A 227 -2.88 -2.94 24.51
CA VAL A 227 -3.23 -4.34 24.20
C VAL A 227 -4.29 -4.80 25.18
N ASN A 228 -5.49 -5.12 24.71
CA ASN A 228 -6.61 -5.57 25.54
C ASN A 228 -6.97 -4.65 26.73
N GLY A 229 -6.64 -3.37 26.67
CA GLY A 229 -6.89 -2.40 27.73
C GLY A 229 -5.69 -2.14 28.64
N GLU A 230 -4.58 -2.85 28.47
CA GLU A 230 -3.34 -2.66 29.20
C GLU A 230 -2.29 -1.92 28.36
N LEU A 231 -1.52 -1.04 28.96
CA LEU A 231 -0.45 -0.28 28.31
C LEU A 231 0.86 -1.07 28.37
N GLU A 232 1.37 -1.43 27.20
CA GLU A 232 2.71 -1.99 27.04
C GLU A 232 3.69 -0.90 26.60
N GLU A 233 4.80 -0.72 27.32
CA GLU A 233 5.88 0.20 26.93
C GLU A 233 6.60 -0.29 25.65
N THR A 234 7.00 0.64 24.80
CA THR A 234 7.77 0.37 23.59
C THR A 234 9.16 1.01 23.68
N LYS A 235 10.18 0.22 24.03
CA LYS A 235 11.60 0.67 24.08
C LYS A 235 12.35 0.39 22.76
N VAL A 236 11.79 -0.42 21.90
CA VAL A 236 12.35 -0.84 20.62
C VAL A 236 11.25 -0.86 19.57
N GLY A 237 11.61 -0.61 18.33
CA GLY A 237 10.69 -0.68 17.21
C GLY A 237 10.01 0.65 16.85
N VAL A 238 9.34 0.63 15.71
CA VAL A 238 8.51 1.72 15.17
C VAL A 238 7.09 1.18 15.01
N PRO A 239 6.07 1.82 15.61
CA PRO A 239 4.69 1.35 15.51
C PRO A 239 4.22 1.24 14.06
N GLN A 240 3.77 0.04 13.61
CA GLN A 240 3.22 -0.16 12.28
C GLN A 240 1.79 0.41 12.21
N GLY A 241 1.54 1.38 11.31
CA GLY A 241 0.19 1.86 11.00
C GLY A 241 0.00 3.37 11.12
N GLY A 242 0.96 4.10 11.69
CA GLY A 242 0.98 5.57 11.69
C GLY A 242 1.54 6.14 10.37
N PRO A 243 1.18 7.39 10.01
CA PRO A 243 1.70 8.07 8.82
C PRO A 243 3.22 8.27 8.84
N LEU A 244 3.82 8.39 10.02
CA LEU A 244 5.25 8.64 10.20
C LEU A 244 6.13 7.41 9.95
N SER A 245 5.63 6.21 10.24
CA SER A 245 6.40 4.96 10.21
C SER A 245 7.05 4.63 8.85
N PRO A 246 6.40 4.86 7.69
CA PRO A 246 7.02 4.62 6.39
C PRO A 246 8.24 5.52 6.11
N LEU A 247 8.18 6.79 6.52
CA LEU A 247 9.31 7.71 6.38
C LEU A 247 10.47 7.27 7.27
N LEU A 248 10.20 6.97 8.54
CA LEU A 248 11.22 6.51 9.49
C LEU A 248 11.87 5.19 9.06
N SER A 249 11.09 4.29 8.46
CA SER A 249 11.59 3.06 7.84
C SER A 249 12.62 3.34 6.75
N ASN A 250 12.30 4.26 5.84
CA ASN A 250 13.23 4.64 4.77
C ASN A 250 14.47 5.35 5.32
N VAL A 251 14.36 6.17 6.35
CA VAL A 251 15.50 6.84 6.99
C VAL A 251 16.51 5.83 7.52
N VAL A 252 16.04 4.78 8.24
CA VAL A 252 16.93 3.72 8.75
C VAL A 252 17.54 2.89 7.62
N LEU A 253 16.72 2.48 6.66
CA LEU A 253 17.17 1.58 5.58
C LEU A 253 18.03 2.27 4.54
N ASN A 254 18.04 3.60 4.49
CA ASN A 254 18.93 4.36 3.63
C ASN A 254 20.42 4.15 3.95
N GLU A 255 20.76 3.86 5.22
CA GLU A 255 22.11 3.46 5.60
C GLU A 255 22.53 2.15 4.90
N LEU A 256 21.60 1.19 4.79
CA LEU A 256 21.82 -0.04 4.04
C LEU A 256 21.96 0.23 2.54
N ASP A 257 21.13 1.12 1.99
CA ASP A 257 21.15 1.45 0.57
C ASP A 257 22.50 2.03 0.15
N TRP A 258 23.03 2.99 0.90
CA TRP A 258 24.35 3.58 0.64
C TRP A 258 25.50 2.61 0.87
N GLU A 259 25.38 1.70 1.83
CA GLU A 259 26.38 0.66 2.04
C GLU A 259 26.42 -0.36 0.90
N LEU A 260 25.23 -0.73 0.34
CA LEU A 260 25.14 -1.58 -0.84
C LEU A 260 25.78 -0.90 -2.07
N ASP A 261 25.50 0.39 -2.27
CA ASP A 261 26.07 1.18 -3.36
C ASP A 261 27.59 1.31 -3.22
N ARG A 262 28.10 1.66 -2.02
CA ARG A 262 29.54 1.77 -1.72
C ARG A 262 30.31 0.48 -2.04
N ARG A 263 29.65 -0.69 -1.88
CA ARG A 263 30.21 -1.99 -2.25
C ARG A 263 30.01 -2.35 -3.71
N GLY A 264 29.41 -1.50 -4.51
CA GLY A 264 29.15 -1.71 -5.93
C GLY A 264 28.08 -2.76 -6.23
N HIS A 265 27.16 -3.03 -5.30
CA HIS A 265 26.07 -3.95 -5.50
C HIS A 265 24.91 -3.33 -6.29
N ARG A 266 24.40 -4.06 -7.27
CA ARG A 266 23.13 -3.74 -7.93
C ARG A 266 21.98 -4.22 -7.05
N PHE A 267 21.11 -3.32 -6.61
CA PHE A 267 19.98 -3.67 -5.75
C PHE A 267 18.73 -2.86 -6.10
N VAL A 268 17.59 -3.34 -5.64
CA VAL A 268 16.29 -2.66 -5.71
C VAL A 268 15.57 -2.90 -4.39
N ARG A 269 15.23 -1.83 -3.69
CA ARG A 269 14.51 -1.91 -2.42
C ARG A 269 13.10 -1.30 -2.52
N TYR A 270 12.11 -2.00 -2.02
CA TYR A 270 10.75 -1.51 -1.86
C TYR A 270 10.29 -1.70 -0.42
N ALA A 271 10.34 -0.64 0.39
CA ALA A 271 10.17 -0.68 1.85
C ALA A 271 11.22 -1.62 2.50
N ASP A 272 10.78 -2.68 3.19
CA ASP A 272 11.60 -3.71 3.81
C ASP A 272 12.00 -4.85 2.85
N ASP A 273 11.36 -4.99 1.69
CA ASP A 273 11.72 -5.98 0.67
C ASP A 273 12.91 -5.49 -0.16
N CYS A 274 14.07 -6.16 -0.07
CA CYS A 274 15.30 -5.81 -0.78
C CYS A 274 15.78 -6.97 -1.67
N MET A 275 15.97 -6.68 -2.97
CA MET A 275 16.56 -7.58 -3.95
C MET A 275 17.96 -7.11 -4.33
N ILE A 276 18.98 -7.93 -4.09
CA ILE A 276 20.36 -7.67 -4.53
C ILE A 276 20.68 -8.59 -5.69
N SER A 277 21.12 -8.04 -6.81
CA SER A 277 21.38 -8.77 -8.06
C SER A 277 22.87 -9.02 -8.25
N CYS A 278 23.22 -10.25 -8.60
CA CYS A 278 24.61 -10.72 -8.79
C CYS A 278 24.76 -11.50 -10.10
N LYS A 279 25.98 -11.56 -10.64
CA LYS A 279 26.28 -12.30 -11.87
C LYS A 279 26.38 -13.82 -11.68
N SER A 280 26.74 -14.28 -10.48
CA SER A 280 26.92 -15.72 -10.19
C SER A 280 26.35 -16.10 -8.83
N LYS A 281 26.02 -17.39 -8.66
CA LYS A 281 25.52 -17.95 -7.39
C LYS A 281 26.51 -17.78 -6.25
N LYS A 282 27.79 -18.02 -6.52
CA LYS A 282 28.86 -17.84 -5.52
C LYS A 282 28.99 -16.37 -5.07
N ALA A 283 28.84 -15.41 -6.00
CA ALA A 283 28.85 -14.00 -5.67
C ALA A 283 27.64 -13.65 -4.79
N ALA A 284 26.43 -14.13 -5.15
CA ALA A 284 25.21 -13.89 -4.38
C ALA A 284 25.33 -14.45 -2.94
N GLN A 285 25.88 -15.64 -2.74
CA GLN A 285 26.09 -16.22 -1.42
C GLN A 285 27.05 -15.38 -0.56
N ARG A 286 28.21 -14.98 -1.13
CA ARG A 286 29.16 -14.11 -0.43
C ARG A 286 28.56 -12.75 -0.09
N THR A 287 27.77 -12.19 -1.01
CA THR A 287 27.07 -10.93 -0.78
C THR A 287 26.08 -11.06 0.37
N LEU A 288 25.28 -12.13 0.41
CA LEU A 288 24.35 -12.37 1.52
C LEU A 288 25.07 -12.41 2.87
N GLU A 289 26.14 -13.20 3.00
CA GLU A 289 26.90 -13.34 4.26
C GLU A 289 27.53 -12.00 4.69
N SER A 290 28.07 -11.25 3.73
CA SER A 290 28.72 -9.96 3.99
C SER A 290 27.71 -8.89 4.41
N ILE A 291 26.55 -8.83 3.75
CA ILE A 291 25.50 -7.86 4.05
C ILE A 291 24.76 -8.21 5.34
N ALA A 292 24.53 -9.50 5.62
CA ALA A 292 23.93 -9.92 6.89
C ALA A 292 24.78 -9.43 8.09
N ARG A 293 26.09 -9.63 8.06
CA ARG A 293 27.00 -9.10 9.10
C ARG A 293 26.95 -7.57 9.21
N CYS A 294 26.83 -6.87 8.07
CA CYS A 294 26.71 -5.43 8.06
C CYS A 294 25.40 -4.95 8.70
N ILE A 295 24.27 -5.56 8.36
CA ILE A 295 22.95 -5.25 8.92
C ILE A 295 22.95 -5.47 10.44
N GLU A 296 23.50 -6.57 10.90
CA GLU A 296 23.59 -6.88 12.34
C GLU A 296 24.50 -5.91 13.08
N GLY A 297 25.65 -5.55 12.50
CA GLY A 297 26.63 -4.64 13.11
C GLY A 297 26.18 -3.17 13.12
N ILE A 298 25.73 -2.64 11.98
CA ILE A 298 25.44 -1.20 11.79
C ILE A 298 24.01 -0.87 12.22
N LEU A 299 23.03 -1.66 11.73
CA LEU A 299 21.61 -1.37 11.96
C LEU A 299 21.04 -2.08 13.18
N ARG A 300 21.76 -3.04 13.74
CA ARG A 300 21.31 -3.92 14.84
C ARG A 300 20.01 -4.65 14.51
N LEU A 301 19.81 -4.96 13.23
CA LEU A 301 18.68 -5.72 12.71
C LEU A 301 19.14 -7.15 12.39
N LYS A 302 18.19 -8.09 12.35
CA LYS A 302 18.46 -9.48 11.97
C LYS A 302 17.89 -9.81 10.61
N VAL A 303 18.66 -10.53 9.81
CA VAL A 303 18.19 -11.11 8.55
C VAL A 303 17.42 -12.39 8.86
N ASN A 304 16.25 -12.54 8.26
CA ASN A 304 15.42 -13.74 8.43
C ASN A 304 15.97 -14.89 7.58
N GLY A 305 16.72 -15.80 8.20
CA GLY A 305 17.37 -16.91 7.51
C GLY A 305 16.41 -17.91 6.85
N GLU A 306 15.16 -18.03 7.35
CA GLU A 306 14.17 -18.95 6.77
C GLU A 306 13.57 -18.43 5.46
N LYS A 307 13.46 -17.10 5.33
CA LYS A 307 12.82 -16.46 4.18
C LYS A 307 13.80 -15.89 3.16
N THR A 308 14.98 -15.47 3.65
CA THR A 308 16.04 -14.96 2.78
C THR A 308 16.56 -16.08 1.89
N THR A 309 16.57 -15.87 0.59
CA THR A 309 16.96 -16.90 -0.36
C THR A 309 17.92 -16.37 -1.41
N VAL A 310 18.84 -17.24 -1.86
CA VAL A 310 19.66 -17.01 -3.04
C VAL A 310 19.12 -17.88 -4.16
N ALA A 311 18.54 -17.25 -5.17
CA ALA A 311 17.86 -17.94 -6.26
C ALA A 311 18.16 -17.32 -7.63
N TYR A 312 17.93 -18.10 -8.69
CA TYR A 312 17.93 -17.58 -10.05
C TYR A 312 16.68 -16.71 -10.25
N PHE A 313 16.77 -15.61 -10.99
CA PHE A 313 15.73 -14.57 -11.09
C PHE A 313 14.33 -15.11 -11.42
N ASN A 314 14.22 -16.20 -12.20
CA ASN A 314 12.93 -16.79 -12.58
C ASN A 314 12.23 -17.58 -11.43
N GLN A 315 12.92 -17.82 -10.32
CA GLN A 315 12.40 -18.48 -9.12
C GLN A 315 11.96 -17.50 -8.04
N VAL A 316 12.31 -16.21 -8.21
CA VAL A 316 12.04 -15.17 -7.22
C VAL A 316 10.64 -14.60 -7.41
N LYS A 317 10.01 -14.28 -6.28
CA LYS A 317 8.77 -13.50 -6.23
C LYS A 317 9.09 -12.10 -5.71
N TYR A 318 8.86 -11.08 -6.50
CA TYR A 318 9.02 -9.69 -6.06
C TYR A 318 7.77 -8.87 -6.32
N LEU A 319 7.27 -8.16 -5.31
CA LEU A 319 6.05 -7.33 -5.40
C LEU A 319 4.84 -8.04 -6.05
N GLY A 320 4.73 -9.35 -5.83
CA GLY A 320 3.65 -10.16 -6.39
C GLY A 320 3.85 -10.66 -7.81
N TYR A 321 4.90 -10.22 -8.48
CA TYR A 321 5.31 -10.68 -9.81
C TYR A 321 6.30 -11.84 -9.71
N ALA A 322 6.46 -12.55 -10.81
CA ALA A 322 7.54 -13.47 -11.11
C ALA A 322 8.19 -13.06 -12.42
N PHE A 323 9.44 -13.45 -12.60
CA PHE A 323 10.19 -13.15 -13.81
C PHE A 323 10.29 -14.40 -14.68
N CYS A 324 10.41 -14.24 -15.99
CA CYS A 324 10.73 -15.32 -16.92
C CYS A 324 11.61 -14.79 -18.05
N SER A 325 12.40 -15.66 -18.65
CA SER A 325 13.12 -15.34 -19.88
C SER A 325 12.32 -15.82 -21.09
N ARG A 326 12.20 -14.99 -22.10
CA ARG A 326 11.66 -15.33 -23.40
C ARG A 326 12.43 -14.61 -24.49
N GLU A 327 12.98 -15.35 -25.43
CA GLU A 327 13.78 -14.79 -26.52
C GLU A 327 14.99 -13.95 -26.05
N GLY A 328 15.61 -14.37 -24.92
CA GLY A 328 16.74 -13.67 -24.32
C GLY A 328 16.37 -12.48 -23.42
N GLU A 329 15.13 -12.01 -23.43
CA GLU A 329 14.66 -10.89 -22.62
C GLU A 329 13.98 -11.34 -21.32
N CYS A 330 14.17 -10.56 -20.26
CA CYS A 330 13.42 -10.71 -19.01
C CYS A 330 11.99 -10.15 -19.19
N ARG A 331 10.99 -10.96 -18.89
CA ARG A 331 9.58 -10.57 -18.92
C ARG A 331 8.88 -10.83 -17.60
N PHE A 332 7.80 -10.10 -17.36
CA PHE A 332 7.01 -10.24 -16.15
C PHE A 332 5.88 -11.25 -16.30
N ARG A 333 5.66 -12.03 -15.25
CA ARG A 333 4.50 -12.90 -15.08
C ARG A 333 3.85 -12.64 -13.73
N VAL A 334 2.57 -12.92 -13.59
CA VAL A 334 1.92 -12.90 -12.26
C VAL A 334 2.36 -14.14 -11.49
N HIS A 335 2.84 -13.95 -10.27
CA HIS A 335 3.27 -15.06 -9.43
C HIS A 335 2.07 -15.95 -9.03
N PRO A 336 2.20 -17.30 -8.99
CA PRO A 336 1.08 -18.21 -8.65
C PRO A 336 0.37 -17.90 -7.34
N LYS A 337 1.09 -17.50 -6.31
CA LYS A 337 0.50 -17.06 -5.02
C LYS A 337 -0.38 -15.81 -5.19
N SER A 338 -0.06 -14.90 -6.12
CA SER A 338 -0.87 -13.72 -6.41
C SER A 338 -2.14 -14.07 -7.17
N ILE A 339 -2.07 -15.06 -8.07
CA ILE A 339 -3.23 -15.62 -8.77
C ILE A 339 -4.16 -16.33 -7.78
N ALA A 340 -3.60 -17.08 -6.82
CA ALA A 340 -4.40 -17.74 -5.78
C ALA A 340 -5.16 -16.72 -4.93
N LYS A 341 -4.51 -15.67 -4.46
CA LYS A 341 -5.15 -14.56 -3.72
C LYS A 341 -6.26 -13.90 -4.52
N MET A 342 -6.03 -13.63 -5.80
CA MET A 342 -7.07 -13.07 -6.69
C MET A 342 -8.29 -13.99 -6.78
N LYS A 343 -8.05 -15.31 -6.91
CA LYS A 343 -9.15 -16.29 -6.95
C LYS A 343 -9.93 -16.34 -5.63
N ASP A 344 -9.25 -16.21 -4.50
CA ASP A 344 -9.89 -16.19 -3.18
C ASP A 344 -10.77 -14.96 -3.01
N GLU A 345 -10.28 -13.79 -3.39
CA GLU A 345 -11.04 -12.54 -3.37
C GLU A 345 -12.29 -12.60 -4.28
N VAL A 346 -12.12 -13.09 -5.52
CA VAL A 346 -13.27 -13.31 -6.40
C VAL A 346 -14.25 -14.32 -5.82
N ARG A 347 -13.79 -15.37 -5.09
CA ARG A 347 -14.66 -16.31 -4.39
C ARG A 347 -15.47 -15.60 -3.32
N GLU A 348 -14.85 -14.72 -2.57
CA GLU A 348 -15.50 -13.96 -1.51
C GLU A 348 -16.55 -12.99 -2.06
N LEU A 349 -16.18 -12.17 -3.07
CA LEU A 349 -17.10 -11.23 -3.73
C LEU A 349 -18.27 -11.92 -4.44
N THR A 350 -18.08 -13.15 -4.87
CA THR A 350 -19.09 -13.95 -5.57
C THR A 350 -19.56 -15.14 -4.73
N ASP A 351 -19.49 -15.02 -3.39
CA ASP A 351 -20.09 -16.02 -2.52
C ASP A 351 -21.61 -15.95 -2.59
N ARG A 352 -22.21 -17.08 -2.91
CA ARG A 352 -23.66 -17.23 -3.02
C ARG A 352 -24.37 -17.20 -1.66
N SER A 353 -23.66 -17.44 -0.57
CA SER A 353 -24.18 -17.49 0.80
C SER A 353 -24.17 -16.10 1.46
N LYS A 354 -23.34 -15.19 0.98
CA LYS A 354 -23.32 -13.79 1.43
C LYS A 354 -24.52 -13.03 0.85
N ALA A 355 -25.23 -12.30 1.68
CA ALA A 355 -26.38 -11.48 1.30
C ALA A 355 -25.93 -10.16 0.63
N ILE A 356 -25.15 -10.23 -0.46
CA ILE A 356 -24.69 -9.05 -1.21
C ILE A 356 -25.80 -8.67 -2.21
N PRO A 357 -26.34 -7.43 -2.17
CA PRO A 357 -27.33 -6.94 -3.14
C PRO A 357 -26.82 -7.00 -4.57
N ASN A 358 -27.76 -7.18 -5.53
CA ASN A 358 -27.40 -7.28 -6.95
C ASN A 358 -26.80 -6.00 -7.54
N GLU A 359 -27.16 -4.86 -6.98
CA GLU A 359 -26.67 -3.54 -7.41
C GLU A 359 -25.26 -3.29 -6.88
N VAL A 360 -24.93 -3.80 -5.70
CA VAL A 360 -23.63 -3.59 -5.02
C VAL A 360 -22.56 -4.54 -5.55
N ARG A 361 -22.91 -5.81 -5.82
CA ARG A 361 -21.93 -6.81 -6.27
C ARG A 361 -21.18 -6.43 -7.55
N PRO A 362 -21.82 -5.88 -8.61
CA PRO A 362 -21.09 -5.42 -9.80
C PRO A 362 -20.06 -4.34 -9.48
N VAL A 363 -20.38 -3.40 -8.58
CA VAL A 363 -19.47 -2.32 -8.18
C VAL A 363 -18.24 -2.91 -7.49
N MET A 364 -18.43 -3.75 -6.47
CA MET A 364 -17.33 -4.40 -5.73
C MET A 364 -16.42 -5.22 -6.66
N VAL A 365 -17.02 -6.02 -7.56
CA VAL A 365 -16.25 -6.84 -8.52
C VAL A 365 -15.49 -5.95 -9.51
N THR A 366 -16.11 -4.88 -9.99
CA THR A 366 -15.49 -3.94 -10.94
C THR A 366 -14.30 -3.20 -10.32
N ASP A 367 -14.45 -2.73 -9.09
CA ASP A 367 -13.37 -2.03 -8.39
C ASP A 367 -12.19 -2.96 -8.12
N PHE A 368 -12.48 -4.20 -7.71
CA PHE A 368 -11.43 -5.21 -7.55
C PHE A 368 -10.72 -5.55 -8.86
N VAL A 369 -11.46 -5.82 -9.95
CA VAL A 369 -10.90 -6.15 -11.27
C VAL A 369 -10.04 -5.00 -11.78
N ARG A 370 -10.52 -3.75 -11.67
CA ARG A 370 -9.77 -2.55 -12.08
C ARG A 370 -8.47 -2.41 -11.31
N GLY A 371 -8.52 -2.46 -9.98
CA GLY A 371 -7.33 -2.34 -9.13
C GLY A 371 -6.32 -3.45 -9.41
N TRP A 372 -6.77 -4.71 -9.50
CA TRP A 372 -5.90 -5.85 -9.74
C TRP A 372 -5.21 -5.80 -11.12
N VAL A 373 -5.96 -5.52 -12.18
CA VAL A 373 -5.41 -5.44 -13.55
C VAL A 373 -4.46 -4.25 -13.67
N ASN A 374 -4.80 -3.09 -13.13
CA ASN A 374 -3.92 -1.91 -13.17
C ASN A 374 -2.59 -2.17 -12.44
N TYR A 375 -2.62 -2.93 -11.33
CA TYR A 375 -1.41 -3.31 -10.61
C TYR A 375 -0.57 -4.32 -11.40
N PHE A 376 -1.19 -5.38 -11.97
CA PHE A 376 -0.48 -6.44 -12.68
C PHE A 376 -0.34 -6.21 -14.20
N LYS A 377 -0.55 -4.99 -14.66
CA LYS A 377 -0.54 -4.66 -16.11
C LYS A 377 0.78 -4.97 -16.84
N LEU A 378 1.91 -4.99 -16.13
CA LEU A 378 3.21 -5.31 -16.73
C LEU A 378 3.37 -6.78 -17.12
N ALA A 379 2.56 -7.68 -16.55
CA ALA A 379 2.67 -9.10 -16.82
C ALA A 379 2.00 -9.49 -18.13
N ASP A 380 2.63 -10.40 -18.89
CA ASP A 380 1.98 -11.05 -20.02
C ASP A 380 0.99 -12.11 -19.49
N MET A 381 -0.30 -11.80 -19.56
CA MET A 381 -1.35 -12.61 -18.94
C MET A 381 -2.63 -12.76 -19.74
N LYS A 382 -2.61 -12.52 -21.07
CA LYS A 382 -3.81 -12.58 -21.95
C LYS A 382 -4.58 -13.90 -21.83
N ALA A 383 -3.89 -15.03 -21.88
CA ALA A 383 -4.51 -16.36 -21.76
C ALA A 383 -5.09 -16.57 -20.36
N LEU A 384 -4.31 -16.26 -19.31
CA LEU A 384 -4.75 -16.34 -17.92
C LEU A 384 -6.05 -15.55 -17.68
N LEU A 385 -6.13 -14.33 -18.20
CA LEU A 385 -7.29 -13.47 -17.98
C LEU A 385 -8.55 -13.97 -18.67
N ARG A 386 -8.43 -14.59 -19.86
CA ARG A 386 -9.55 -15.26 -20.52
C ARG A 386 -10.14 -16.39 -19.67
N ASP A 387 -9.27 -17.22 -19.09
CA ASP A 387 -9.69 -18.31 -18.21
C ASP A 387 -10.34 -17.78 -16.93
N MET A 388 -9.78 -16.73 -16.34
CA MET A 388 -10.34 -16.08 -15.16
C MET A 388 -11.71 -15.47 -15.46
N ASP A 389 -11.92 -14.86 -16.61
CA ASP A 389 -13.20 -14.31 -17.03
C ASP A 389 -14.26 -15.40 -17.22
N MET A 390 -13.89 -16.55 -17.83
CA MET A 390 -14.80 -17.68 -17.96
C MET A 390 -15.23 -18.22 -16.60
N TRP A 391 -14.27 -18.35 -15.68
CA TRP A 391 -14.51 -18.79 -14.32
C TRP A 391 -15.35 -17.79 -13.53
N MET A 392 -15.05 -16.49 -13.60
CA MET A 392 -15.78 -15.42 -12.92
C MET A 392 -17.24 -15.34 -13.40
N ARG A 393 -17.49 -15.41 -14.73
CA ARG A 393 -18.85 -15.44 -15.30
C ARG A 393 -19.66 -16.63 -14.74
N ARG A 394 -19.04 -17.81 -14.64
CA ARG A 394 -19.69 -18.97 -14.02
C ARG A 394 -20.05 -18.72 -12.56
N ARG A 395 -19.20 -18.07 -11.78
CA ARG A 395 -19.48 -17.72 -10.38
C ARG A 395 -20.63 -16.72 -10.28
N ILE A 396 -20.65 -15.69 -11.11
CA ILE A 396 -21.76 -14.70 -11.14
C ILE A 396 -23.08 -15.39 -11.50
N ARG A 397 -23.08 -16.24 -12.53
CA ARG A 397 -24.29 -17.04 -12.88
C ARG A 397 -24.77 -17.93 -11.75
N MET A 398 -23.86 -18.51 -10.98
CA MET A 398 -24.20 -19.28 -9.77
C MET A 398 -24.90 -18.42 -8.73
N CYS A 399 -24.48 -17.19 -8.50
CA CYS A 399 -25.13 -16.24 -7.60
C CYS A 399 -26.54 -15.90 -8.09
N CYS A 400 -26.69 -15.57 -9.38
CA CYS A 400 -27.99 -15.30 -9.98
C CYS A 400 -28.94 -16.50 -9.82
N TRP A 401 -28.46 -17.70 -10.10
CA TRP A 401 -29.26 -18.90 -9.93
C TRP A 401 -29.68 -19.16 -8.48
N LYS A 402 -28.84 -18.88 -7.51
CA LYS A 402 -29.17 -18.99 -6.08
C LYS A 402 -30.26 -18.00 -5.68
N GLN A 403 -30.26 -16.80 -6.24
CA GLN A 403 -31.28 -15.79 -5.96
C GLN A 403 -32.66 -16.17 -6.53
N TRP A 404 -32.70 -16.94 -7.61
CA TRP A 404 -33.95 -17.48 -8.18
C TRP A 404 -34.40 -18.71 -7.38
N LYS A 405 -34.68 -18.56 -6.09
CA LYS A 405 -34.90 -19.63 -5.13
C LYS A 405 -35.97 -20.62 -5.55
N ARG A 406 -37.15 -20.13 -5.98
CA ARG A 406 -38.35 -20.96 -6.25
C ARG A 406 -38.39 -21.35 -7.73
N ILE A 407 -38.97 -22.53 -8.05
CA ILE A 407 -39.13 -23.03 -9.41
C ILE A 407 -39.87 -22.03 -10.28
N ARG A 408 -40.98 -21.46 -9.79
CA ARG A 408 -41.73 -20.39 -10.51
C ARG A 408 -40.87 -19.17 -10.82
N THR A 409 -40.03 -18.76 -9.91
CA THR A 409 -39.10 -17.63 -10.11
C THR A 409 -38.05 -17.98 -11.15
N ARG A 410 -37.47 -19.18 -11.11
CA ARG A 410 -36.49 -19.65 -12.11
C ARG A 410 -37.12 -19.68 -13.49
N PHE A 411 -38.30 -20.24 -13.63
CA PHE A 411 -39.06 -20.26 -14.88
C PHE A 411 -39.29 -18.85 -15.43
N LYS A 412 -39.87 -17.95 -14.60
CA LYS A 412 -40.14 -16.55 -14.98
C LYS A 412 -38.87 -15.82 -15.44
N MET A 413 -37.75 -16.00 -14.73
CA MET A 413 -36.49 -15.37 -15.05
C MET A 413 -35.85 -15.95 -16.32
N LEU A 414 -35.92 -17.25 -16.56
CA LEU A 414 -35.47 -17.88 -17.79
C LEU A 414 -36.29 -17.38 -19.01
N LYS A 415 -37.63 -17.31 -18.88
CA LYS A 415 -38.50 -16.72 -19.92
C LYS A 415 -38.14 -15.26 -20.20
N LYS A 416 -37.93 -14.44 -19.16
CA LYS A 416 -37.47 -13.05 -19.30
C LYS A 416 -36.10 -12.94 -20.02
N CYS A 417 -35.27 -13.96 -19.90
CA CYS A 417 -34.00 -14.04 -20.61
C CYS A 417 -34.12 -14.60 -22.05
N GLY A 418 -35.32 -14.77 -22.59
CA GLY A 418 -35.56 -15.24 -23.96
C GLY A 418 -35.42 -16.73 -24.16
N ILE A 419 -35.56 -17.55 -23.09
CA ILE A 419 -35.56 -19.00 -23.18
C ILE A 419 -36.98 -19.51 -23.47
N GLY A 420 -37.09 -20.43 -24.43
CA GLY A 420 -38.35 -21.06 -24.81
C GLY A 420 -39.01 -21.78 -23.63
N GLU A 421 -40.33 -21.85 -23.62
CA GLU A 421 -41.14 -22.23 -22.48
C GLU A 421 -40.84 -23.64 -21.96
N SER A 422 -40.87 -24.66 -22.81
CA SER A 422 -40.58 -26.06 -22.46
C SER A 422 -39.17 -26.20 -21.86
N THR A 423 -38.19 -25.60 -22.48
CA THR A 423 -36.80 -25.59 -21.98
C THR A 423 -36.67 -24.85 -20.64
N ALA A 424 -37.33 -23.69 -20.51
CA ALA A 424 -37.33 -22.93 -19.27
C ALA A 424 -37.94 -23.73 -18.11
N TRP A 425 -39.05 -24.45 -18.36
CA TRP A 425 -39.72 -25.31 -17.38
C TRP A 425 -38.86 -26.49 -16.97
N MET A 426 -38.24 -27.18 -17.95
CA MET A 426 -37.35 -28.30 -17.71
C MET A 426 -36.16 -27.91 -16.81
N TYR A 427 -35.52 -26.78 -17.10
CA TYR A 427 -34.35 -26.30 -16.33
C TYR A 427 -34.77 -25.69 -14.98
N ALA A 428 -35.93 -25.06 -14.85
CA ALA A 428 -36.41 -24.53 -13.58
C ALA A 428 -36.60 -25.65 -12.53
N ASN A 429 -37.01 -26.84 -12.95
CA ASN A 429 -37.20 -28.02 -12.13
C ASN A 429 -35.90 -28.81 -11.87
N THR A 430 -34.74 -28.35 -12.41
CA THR A 430 -33.51 -29.12 -12.22
C THR A 430 -33.09 -29.26 -10.77
N ARG A 431 -32.66 -30.49 -10.41
CA ARG A 431 -32.05 -30.83 -9.11
C ARG A 431 -30.51 -30.69 -9.10
N LYS A 432 -29.91 -30.26 -10.22
CA LYS A 432 -28.45 -30.09 -10.32
C LYS A 432 -27.95 -29.01 -9.36
N ALA A 433 -26.79 -29.26 -8.72
CA ALA A 433 -26.13 -28.30 -7.83
C ALA A 433 -25.84 -26.97 -8.55
N TYR A 434 -25.86 -25.86 -7.78
CA TYR A 434 -25.70 -24.49 -8.27
C TYR A 434 -24.49 -24.29 -9.20
N TRP A 435 -23.34 -24.87 -8.85
CA TRP A 435 -22.12 -24.79 -9.65
C TRP A 435 -22.24 -25.53 -10.97
N ARG A 436 -22.94 -26.67 -10.99
CA ARG A 436 -23.15 -27.47 -12.20
C ARG A 436 -24.09 -26.76 -13.17
N ILE A 437 -25.21 -26.23 -12.66
CA ILE A 437 -26.17 -25.52 -13.50
C ILE A 437 -25.60 -24.22 -14.06
N ALA A 438 -24.74 -23.51 -13.31
CA ALA A 438 -24.09 -22.27 -13.75
C ALA A 438 -23.16 -22.46 -14.97
N LYS A 439 -22.68 -23.68 -15.25
CA LYS A 439 -21.90 -24.04 -16.44
C LYS A 439 -22.80 -24.46 -17.63
N SER A 440 -24.10 -24.73 -17.40
CA SER A 440 -24.98 -25.27 -18.44
C SER A 440 -25.14 -24.29 -19.63
N PRO A 441 -25.35 -24.80 -20.86
CA PRO A 441 -25.61 -23.96 -22.03
C PRO A 441 -26.79 -23.00 -21.83
N ILE A 442 -27.81 -23.46 -21.11
CA ILE A 442 -28.98 -22.62 -20.83
C ILE A 442 -28.64 -21.37 -20.02
N MET A 443 -27.82 -21.51 -18.97
CA MET A 443 -27.39 -20.37 -18.16
C MET A 443 -26.46 -19.43 -18.95
N GLN A 444 -25.71 -19.97 -19.92
CA GLN A 444 -24.87 -19.14 -20.78
C GLN A 444 -25.72 -18.34 -21.79
N ARG A 445 -26.80 -18.93 -22.31
CA ARG A 445 -27.76 -18.23 -23.18
C ARG A 445 -28.63 -17.22 -22.40
N ALA A 446 -29.11 -17.60 -21.21
CA ALA A 446 -29.94 -16.75 -20.37
C ALA A 446 -29.20 -15.54 -19.81
N ILE A 447 -27.93 -15.70 -19.44
CA ILE A 447 -27.11 -14.63 -18.88
C ILE A 447 -25.84 -14.49 -19.73
N LYS A 448 -25.97 -13.74 -20.82
CA LYS A 448 -24.85 -13.46 -21.74
C LYS A 448 -23.83 -12.50 -21.12
N THR A 449 -22.60 -12.49 -21.64
CA THR A 449 -21.52 -11.61 -21.19
C THR A 449 -21.89 -10.14 -21.33
N GLU A 450 -22.55 -9.77 -22.45
CA GLU A 450 -22.99 -8.41 -22.73
C GLU A 450 -24.05 -7.91 -21.72
N GLN A 451 -24.93 -8.81 -21.28
CA GLN A 451 -25.91 -8.50 -20.24
C GLN A 451 -25.27 -8.27 -18.87
N LEU A 452 -24.22 -9.05 -18.54
CA LEU A 452 -23.45 -8.82 -17.32
C LEU A 452 -22.68 -7.49 -17.39
N ALA A 453 -22.10 -7.16 -18.53
CA ALA A 453 -21.43 -5.89 -18.76
C ALA A 453 -22.42 -4.71 -18.61
N ARG A 454 -23.63 -4.82 -19.19
CA ARG A 454 -24.70 -3.80 -19.01
C ARG A 454 -25.17 -3.64 -17.55
N LYS A 455 -25.01 -4.69 -16.73
CA LYS A 455 -25.24 -4.64 -15.28
C LYS A 455 -24.08 -4.08 -14.48
N GLY A 456 -23.05 -3.59 -15.13
CA GLY A 456 -21.89 -2.96 -14.50
C GLY A 456 -20.73 -3.89 -14.13
N TYR A 457 -20.76 -5.18 -14.55
CA TYR A 457 -19.60 -6.06 -14.34
C TYR A 457 -18.49 -5.76 -15.33
N LEU A 458 -17.30 -5.45 -14.82
CA LEU A 458 -16.07 -5.37 -15.59
C LEU A 458 -15.35 -6.74 -15.58
N PHE A 459 -14.76 -7.13 -16.73
CA PHE A 459 -14.00 -8.36 -16.87
C PHE A 459 -12.50 -8.08 -16.99
N PHE A 460 -11.68 -9.02 -16.51
CA PHE A 460 -10.23 -8.85 -16.47
C PHE A 460 -9.62 -8.59 -17.86
N SER A 461 -10.00 -9.39 -18.85
CA SER A 461 -9.49 -9.23 -20.24
C SER A 461 -9.90 -7.88 -20.84
N THR A 462 -11.11 -7.40 -20.54
CA THR A 462 -11.60 -6.10 -21.00
C THR A 462 -10.79 -4.95 -20.41
N GLN A 463 -10.53 -4.99 -19.09
CA GLN A 463 -9.71 -3.97 -18.43
C GLN A 463 -8.27 -4.02 -18.93
N TYR A 464 -7.71 -5.22 -19.10
CA TYR A 464 -6.34 -5.39 -19.58
C TYR A 464 -6.16 -4.83 -20.99
N GLY A 465 -7.13 -5.07 -21.89
CA GLY A 465 -7.14 -4.46 -23.22
C GLY A 465 -7.11 -2.93 -23.17
N LYS A 466 -7.93 -2.31 -22.30
CA LYS A 466 -7.95 -0.85 -22.15
C LYS A 466 -6.61 -0.25 -21.72
N VAL A 467 -5.91 -0.92 -20.82
CA VAL A 467 -4.62 -0.44 -20.28
C VAL A 467 -3.46 -0.65 -21.26
N HIS A 468 -3.60 -1.53 -22.25
CA HIS A 468 -2.55 -1.82 -23.24
C HIS A 468 -2.79 -1.16 -24.60
N VAL A 469 -3.96 -0.58 -24.84
CA VAL A 469 -4.28 0.20 -26.04
C VAL A 469 -4.03 1.71 -25.82
N SER A 470 -3.90 2.13 -24.55
CA SER A 470 -3.48 3.46 -24.16
C SER A 470 -1.98 3.52 -23.91
#